data_24423a5640ba861a4ea8b09f63b5bd9b
#
_entry.id   24423a5640ba861a4ea8b09f63b5bd9b
#
_cell.length_a   1.000
_cell.length_b   1.000
_cell.length_c   1.000
_cell.angle_alpha   90.00
_cell.angle_beta   90.00
_cell.angle_gamma   90.00
#
_symmetry.space_group_name_H-M   'P 1'
#
loop_
_entity.id
_entity.type
_entity.pdbx_description
1 polymer ?
#
loop_
_entity_poly.entity_id
_entity_poly.type
_entity_poly.pdbx_seq_one_letter_code
_entity_poly.pdbx_strand_id
1 'polypeptide(L)'
;MRKGALKFGSVELRDLKKRDARKLQALLIKDRAWLSPWEATTPGIRYPVDARDLISNLLYQQRKGSGLAFVIEVEGELAGQINVANILYGSVSSASIGYWIGKDFAGRGAMPIAVALTIDHLFDELHLHRVEIDIRPENDASLRVVQKLQLREEGLKERFIHIDGQWRDHRIFAITAEERKGSMLGRLDNTHSQ
;
A
#
# COMPACT_ATOMS: atom_id res chain seq x y z
N MET A 1 9.30 -14.53 -12.13
CA MET A 1 8.70 -13.18 -12.02
C MET A 1 8.41 -12.64 -13.41
N ARG A 2 7.16 -12.46 -13.79
CA ARG A 2 6.81 -11.74 -15.03
C ARG A 2 7.36 -10.32 -14.94
N LYS A 3 8.23 -9.94 -15.87
CA LYS A 3 8.70 -8.56 -16.07
C LYS A 3 7.62 -7.76 -16.84
N GLY A 4 6.51 -7.48 -16.19
CA GLY A 4 5.47 -6.64 -16.75
C GLY A 4 4.99 -5.66 -15.70
N ALA A 5 4.83 -4.39 -16.04
CA ALA A 5 4.19 -3.44 -15.18
C ALA A 5 2.74 -3.90 -14.92
N LEU A 6 2.29 -3.83 -13.66
CA LEU A 6 0.90 -4.06 -13.31
C LEU A 6 0.12 -2.80 -13.68
N LYS A 7 -0.82 -2.90 -14.61
CA LYS A 7 -1.47 -1.71 -15.17
C LYS A 7 -2.97 -1.92 -15.36
N PHE A 8 -3.74 -0.87 -15.05
CA PHE A 8 -5.16 -0.78 -15.40
C PHE A 8 -5.54 0.68 -15.64
N GLY A 9 -6.06 0.96 -16.83
CA GLY A 9 -6.38 2.32 -17.27
C GLY A 9 -5.15 3.24 -17.22
N SER A 10 -5.27 4.36 -16.53
CA SER A 10 -4.20 5.34 -16.32
C SER A 10 -3.25 5.02 -15.16
N VAL A 11 -3.54 3.97 -14.38
CA VAL A 11 -2.76 3.59 -13.19
C VAL A 11 -1.79 2.48 -13.53
N GLU A 12 -0.53 2.67 -13.18
CA GLU A 12 0.55 1.71 -13.36
C GLU A 12 1.34 1.54 -12.05
N LEU A 13 1.61 0.29 -11.67
CA LEU A 13 2.54 -0.07 -10.63
C LEU A 13 3.82 -0.60 -11.28
N ARG A 14 4.93 -0.01 -10.94
CA ARG A 14 6.25 -0.50 -11.32
C ARG A 14 7.16 -0.65 -10.12
N ASP A 15 8.14 -1.51 -10.24
CA ASP A 15 9.16 -1.70 -9.21
C ASP A 15 9.81 -0.38 -8.80
N LEU A 16 9.94 -0.18 -7.50
CA LEU A 16 10.71 0.91 -6.91
C LEU A 16 12.19 0.79 -7.30
N LYS A 17 12.82 1.90 -7.69
CA LYS A 17 14.24 1.97 -8.05
C LYS A 17 14.94 3.09 -7.30
N LYS A 18 16.26 2.96 -7.07
CA LYS A 18 17.06 4.01 -6.40
C LYS A 18 16.92 5.40 -7.05
N ARG A 19 16.75 5.45 -8.37
CA ARG A 19 16.56 6.71 -9.12
C ARG A 19 15.28 7.46 -8.78
N ASP A 20 14.31 6.80 -8.14
CA ASP A 20 13.03 7.40 -7.77
C ASP A 20 13.15 8.31 -6.54
N ALA A 21 14.25 8.21 -5.78
CA ALA A 21 14.46 8.91 -4.52
C ALA A 21 14.19 10.43 -4.63
N ARG A 22 14.71 11.07 -5.68
CA ARG A 22 14.53 12.52 -5.86
C ARG A 22 13.06 12.92 -6.05
N LYS A 23 12.34 12.16 -6.89
CA LYS A 23 10.91 12.43 -7.15
C LYS A 23 10.05 12.13 -5.94
N LEU A 24 10.28 11.00 -5.26
CA LEU A 24 9.58 10.63 -4.03
C LEU A 24 9.83 11.66 -2.93
N GLN A 25 11.09 12.07 -2.71
CA GLN A 25 11.42 13.09 -1.72
C GLN A 25 10.69 14.41 -1.98
N ALA A 26 10.66 14.84 -3.24
CA ALA A 26 9.97 16.08 -3.61
C ALA A 26 8.45 15.99 -3.32
N LEU A 27 7.82 14.84 -3.63
CA LEU A 27 6.39 14.63 -3.37
C LEU A 27 6.10 14.54 -1.86
N LEU A 28 6.93 13.84 -1.09
CA LEU A 28 6.82 13.75 0.37
C LEU A 28 6.94 15.11 1.05
N ILE A 29 7.85 15.98 0.58
CA ILE A 29 8.01 17.35 1.11
C ILE A 29 6.80 18.20 0.73
N LYS A 30 6.40 18.18 -0.55
CA LYS A 30 5.26 18.96 -1.05
C LYS A 30 3.97 18.65 -0.28
N ASP A 31 3.73 17.38 -0.03
CA ASP A 31 2.47 16.90 0.57
C ASP A 31 2.62 16.54 2.06
N ARG A 32 3.64 17.10 2.75
CA ARG A 32 3.94 16.77 4.15
C ARG A 32 2.73 16.89 5.07
N ALA A 33 1.99 17.99 4.99
CA ALA A 33 0.80 18.22 5.83
C ALA A 33 -0.34 17.21 5.54
N TRP A 34 -0.42 16.71 4.31
CA TRP A 34 -1.39 15.70 3.88
C TRP A 34 -1.01 14.30 4.38
N LEU A 35 0.26 13.96 4.38
CA LEU A 35 0.75 12.60 4.66
C LEU A 35 1.08 12.36 6.14
N SER A 36 1.59 13.38 6.86
CA SER A 36 2.10 13.21 8.23
C SER A 36 1.11 12.60 9.23
N PRO A 37 -0.22 12.84 9.14
CA PRO A 37 -1.16 12.20 10.05
C PRO A 37 -1.27 10.67 9.89
N TRP A 38 -0.78 10.14 8.76
CA TRP A 38 -0.93 8.73 8.37
C TRP A 38 0.38 7.97 8.24
N GLU A 39 1.50 8.69 8.27
CA GLU A 39 2.82 8.10 8.05
C GLU A 39 3.35 7.45 9.32
N ALA A 40 3.65 6.14 9.23
CA ALA A 40 4.30 5.42 10.31
C ALA A 40 5.67 6.05 10.64
N THR A 41 5.92 6.27 11.90
CA THR A 41 7.17 6.87 12.41
C THR A 41 7.84 5.94 13.40
N THR A 42 9.13 6.15 13.66
CA THR A 42 9.88 5.39 14.67
C THR A 42 10.16 6.29 15.86
N PRO A 43 9.82 5.86 17.11
CA PRO A 43 10.15 6.64 18.29
C PRO A 43 11.63 7.05 18.34
N GLY A 44 11.90 8.31 18.64
CA GLY A 44 13.27 8.86 18.74
C GLY A 44 13.92 9.23 17.40
N ILE A 45 13.33 8.89 16.25
CA ILE A 45 13.86 9.27 14.93
C ILE A 45 13.22 10.60 14.49
N ARG A 46 14.05 11.56 14.05
CA ARG A 46 13.56 12.81 13.47
C ARG A 46 13.07 12.62 12.04
N TYR A 47 11.93 13.18 11.73
CA TYR A 47 11.34 13.19 10.39
C TYR A 47 11.42 14.60 9.76
N PRO A 48 11.44 14.69 8.42
CA PRO A 48 11.34 13.59 7.45
C PRO A 48 12.63 12.76 7.33
N VAL A 49 12.49 11.46 7.09
CA VAL A 49 13.60 10.57 6.74
C VAL A 49 14.02 10.84 5.29
N ASP A 50 15.31 10.71 4.97
CA ASP A 50 15.78 10.80 3.58
C ASP A 50 15.17 9.65 2.76
N ALA A 51 14.53 9.98 1.64
CA ALA A 51 13.93 8.98 0.75
C ALA A 51 14.94 7.97 0.21
N ARG A 52 16.24 8.31 0.16
CA ARG A 52 17.31 7.37 -0.26
C ARG A 52 17.47 6.24 0.75
N ASP A 53 17.44 6.56 2.05
CA ASP A 53 17.56 5.57 3.12
C ASP A 53 16.32 4.68 3.16
N LEU A 54 15.12 5.29 3.05
CA LEU A 54 13.87 4.57 2.97
C LEU A 54 13.88 3.57 1.80
N ILE A 55 14.23 4.03 0.59
CA ILE A 55 14.30 3.19 -0.60
C ILE A 55 15.36 2.09 -0.44
N SER A 56 16.50 2.40 0.13
CA SER A 56 17.56 1.41 0.35
C SER A 56 17.10 0.28 1.25
N ASN A 57 16.36 0.60 2.32
CA ASN A 57 15.76 -0.37 3.22
C ASN A 57 14.69 -1.22 2.53
N LEU A 58 13.78 -0.61 1.75
CA LEU A 58 12.74 -1.32 1.01
C LEU A 58 13.35 -2.28 -0.02
N LEU A 59 14.35 -1.84 -0.77
CA LEU A 59 15.05 -2.69 -1.74
C LEU A 59 15.88 -3.80 -1.06
N TYR A 60 16.35 -3.57 0.17
CA TYR A 60 16.98 -4.63 0.97
C TYR A 60 15.97 -5.70 1.36
N GLN A 61 14.78 -5.31 1.88
CA GLN A 61 13.71 -6.25 2.21
C GLN A 61 13.23 -7.04 0.98
N GLN A 62 13.13 -6.38 -0.18
CA GLN A 62 12.79 -7.04 -1.44
C GLN A 62 13.83 -8.11 -1.84
N ARG A 63 15.13 -7.81 -1.71
CA ARG A 63 16.19 -8.83 -1.95
C ARG A 63 16.14 -10.00 -0.98
N LYS A 64 15.66 -9.77 0.25
CA LYS A 64 15.45 -10.83 1.26
C LYS A 64 14.17 -11.62 1.05
N GLY A 65 13.30 -11.20 0.13
CA GLY A 65 12.00 -11.84 -0.09
C GLY A 65 10.97 -11.55 1.02
N SER A 66 11.25 -10.61 1.94
CA SER A 66 10.37 -10.25 3.06
C SER A 66 9.46 -9.04 2.77
N GLY A 67 9.61 -8.41 1.60
CA GLY A 67 8.79 -7.27 1.18
C GLY A 67 8.88 -7.00 -0.31
N LEU A 68 7.96 -6.19 -0.82
CA LEU A 68 7.97 -5.60 -2.17
C LEU A 68 7.68 -4.12 -2.07
N ALA A 69 8.16 -3.34 -3.03
CA ALA A 69 7.88 -1.91 -3.09
C ALA A 69 7.60 -1.49 -4.53
N PHE A 70 6.45 -0.85 -4.74
CA PHE A 70 6.02 -0.32 -6.03
C PHE A 70 5.85 1.19 -5.97
N VAL A 71 6.22 1.85 -7.05
CA VAL A 71 5.80 3.23 -7.33
C VAL A 71 4.44 3.17 -8.01
N ILE A 72 3.53 4.03 -7.58
CA ILE A 72 2.26 4.27 -8.27
C ILE A 72 2.49 5.39 -9.27
N GLU A 73 2.23 5.13 -10.53
CA GLU A 73 2.17 6.14 -11.58
C GLU A 73 0.72 6.32 -12.05
N VAL A 74 0.31 7.58 -12.22
CA VAL A 74 -0.98 7.96 -12.78
C VAL A 74 -0.71 8.84 -13.99
N GLU A 75 -1.18 8.42 -15.17
CA GLU A 75 -0.91 9.14 -16.43
C GLU A 75 0.59 9.36 -16.71
N GLY A 76 1.45 8.43 -16.24
CA GLY A 76 2.90 8.50 -16.37
C GLY A 76 3.61 9.40 -15.33
N GLU A 77 2.88 10.02 -14.43
CA GLU A 77 3.43 10.81 -13.33
C GLU A 77 3.52 10.00 -12.04
N LEU A 78 4.63 10.16 -11.30
CA LEU A 78 4.80 9.53 -10.00
C LEU A 78 3.81 10.13 -9.00
N ALA A 79 2.84 9.31 -8.57
CA ALA A 79 1.72 9.72 -7.74
C ALA A 79 1.83 9.26 -6.29
N GLY A 80 2.55 8.16 -6.01
CA GLY A 80 2.61 7.58 -4.67
C GLY A 80 3.40 6.29 -4.62
N GLN A 81 3.16 5.51 -3.58
CA GLN A 81 3.89 4.26 -3.31
C GLN A 81 2.99 3.22 -2.66
N ILE A 82 3.21 1.95 -2.99
CA ILE A 82 2.71 0.79 -2.25
C ILE A 82 3.91 0.00 -1.73
N ASN A 83 3.86 -0.36 -0.46
CA ASN A 83 4.80 -1.26 0.19
C ASN A 83 4.07 -2.52 0.64
N VAL A 84 4.61 -3.67 0.28
CA VAL A 84 4.24 -4.96 0.84
C VAL A 84 5.30 -5.33 1.85
N ALA A 85 4.88 -5.59 3.07
CA ALA A 85 5.76 -5.96 4.18
C ALA A 85 5.32 -7.29 4.80
N ASN A 86 6.16 -7.84 5.65
CA ASN A 86 5.87 -9.07 6.39
C ASN A 86 5.42 -10.22 5.48
N ILE A 87 6.11 -10.38 4.34
CA ILE A 87 5.86 -11.54 3.47
C ILE A 87 6.34 -12.78 4.20
N LEU A 88 5.40 -13.61 4.60
CA LEU A 88 5.60 -14.86 5.31
C LEU A 88 5.11 -16.01 4.43
N TYR A 89 5.85 -17.11 4.44
CA TYR A 89 5.51 -18.34 3.74
C TYR A 89 5.24 -19.47 4.74
N GLY A 90 4.87 -20.63 4.25
CA GLY A 90 4.56 -21.80 5.06
C GLY A 90 3.15 -21.75 5.64
N SER A 91 2.97 -22.07 6.91
CA SER A 91 1.65 -22.20 7.54
C SER A 91 0.90 -20.88 7.71
N VAL A 92 1.58 -19.73 7.69
CA VAL A 92 0.94 -18.40 7.76
C VAL A 92 0.60 -17.85 6.38
N SER A 93 1.54 -17.92 5.43
CA SER A 93 1.40 -17.50 4.01
C SER A 93 0.64 -16.19 3.83
N SER A 94 1.22 -15.09 4.33
CA SER A 94 0.54 -13.78 4.37
C SER A 94 1.48 -12.62 4.05
N ALA A 95 0.89 -11.46 3.79
CA ALA A 95 1.59 -10.17 3.71
C ALA A 95 0.70 -9.03 4.18
N SER A 96 1.33 -7.90 4.54
CA SER A 96 0.66 -6.64 4.88
C SER A 96 0.93 -5.60 3.79
N ILE A 97 -0.09 -4.81 3.40
CA ILE A 97 0.04 -3.71 2.43
C ILE A 97 -0.09 -2.38 3.16
N GLY A 98 0.90 -1.51 2.98
CA GLY A 98 0.83 -0.09 3.31
C GLY A 98 0.96 0.76 2.05
N TYR A 99 0.28 1.91 2.00
CA TYR A 99 0.29 2.78 0.82
C TYR A 99 0.09 4.24 1.17
N TRP A 100 0.52 5.09 0.26
CA TRP A 100 0.22 6.52 0.27
C TRP A 100 0.16 7.08 -1.15
N ILE A 101 -0.54 8.20 -1.31
CA ILE A 101 -0.69 8.91 -2.58
C ILE A 101 -0.61 10.41 -2.34
N GLY A 102 0.02 11.13 -3.27
CA GLY A 102 0.07 12.57 -3.24
C GLY A 102 -1.31 13.22 -3.33
N LYS A 103 -1.44 14.39 -2.71
CA LYS A 103 -2.72 15.10 -2.57
C LYS A 103 -3.41 15.34 -3.90
N ASP A 104 -2.65 15.72 -4.94
CA ASP A 104 -3.20 16.05 -6.26
C ASP A 104 -3.78 14.82 -7.01
N PHE A 105 -3.40 13.61 -6.60
CA PHE A 105 -3.85 12.35 -7.18
C PHE A 105 -4.93 11.66 -6.33
N ALA A 106 -5.17 12.16 -5.12
CA ALA A 106 -6.16 11.60 -4.22
C ALA A 106 -7.59 11.81 -4.73
N GLY A 107 -8.51 10.90 -4.38
CA GLY A 107 -9.92 10.99 -4.76
C GLY A 107 -10.24 10.63 -6.21
N ARG A 108 -9.25 10.33 -7.06
CA ARG A 108 -9.42 10.01 -8.49
C ARG A 108 -9.55 8.51 -8.79
N GLY A 109 -9.74 7.67 -7.77
CA GLY A 109 -9.88 6.21 -7.93
C GLY A 109 -8.56 5.44 -8.12
N ALA A 110 -7.41 6.12 -8.17
CA ALA A 110 -6.13 5.48 -8.42
C ALA A 110 -5.72 4.49 -7.33
N MET A 111 -5.94 4.82 -6.05
CA MET A 111 -5.51 3.96 -4.94
C MET A 111 -6.27 2.62 -4.88
N PRO A 112 -7.60 2.55 -5.00
CA PRO A 112 -8.29 1.26 -5.09
C PRO A 112 -7.77 0.36 -6.23
N ILE A 113 -7.47 0.93 -7.41
CA ILE A 113 -6.87 0.20 -8.53
C ILE A 113 -5.49 -0.33 -8.16
N ALA A 114 -4.64 0.53 -7.60
CA ALA A 114 -3.28 0.16 -7.21
C ALA A 114 -3.26 -0.96 -6.15
N VAL A 115 -4.14 -0.89 -5.15
CA VAL A 115 -4.28 -1.94 -4.12
C VAL A 115 -4.82 -3.23 -4.73
N ALA A 116 -5.82 -3.16 -5.63
CA ALA A 116 -6.35 -4.32 -6.33
C ALA A 116 -5.27 -5.06 -7.13
N LEU A 117 -4.51 -4.33 -7.95
CA LEU A 117 -3.38 -4.88 -8.71
C LEU A 117 -2.33 -5.54 -7.82
N THR A 118 -2.06 -4.95 -6.65
CA THR A 118 -1.10 -5.49 -5.70
C THR A 118 -1.62 -6.79 -5.08
N ILE A 119 -2.89 -6.83 -4.65
CA ILE A 119 -3.50 -8.04 -4.07
C ILE A 119 -3.51 -9.17 -5.11
N ASP A 120 -3.93 -8.90 -6.36
CA ASP A 120 -3.90 -9.88 -7.44
C ASP A 120 -2.48 -10.43 -7.65
N HIS A 121 -1.46 -9.56 -7.68
CA HIS A 121 -0.06 -9.97 -7.80
C HIS A 121 0.41 -10.88 -6.64
N LEU A 122 0.02 -10.57 -5.41
CA LEU A 122 0.39 -11.36 -4.24
C LEU A 122 -0.23 -12.76 -4.27
N PHE A 123 -1.46 -12.89 -4.73
CA PHE A 123 -2.13 -14.19 -4.85
C PHE A 123 -1.66 -14.97 -6.07
N ASP A 124 -1.54 -14.32 -7.24
CA ASP A 124 -1.27 -15.03 -8.51
C ASP A 124 0.21 -15.36 -8.72
N GLU A 125 1.13 -14.48 -8.31
CA GLU A 125 2.56 -14.65 -8.56
C GLU A 125 3.33 -15.16 -7.32
N LEU A 126 2.94 -14.73 -6.11
CA LEU A 126 3.59 -15.17 -4.88
C LEU A 126 2.85 -16.32 -4.18
N HIS A 127 1.64 -16.64 -4.66
CA HIS A 127 0.79 -17.71 -4.12
C HIS A 127 0.58 -17.57 -2.60
N LEU A 128 0.45 -16.34 -2.11
CA LEU A 128 0.11 -16.11 -0.72
C LEU A 128 -1.36 -16.47 -0.48
N HIS A 129 -1.67 -16.82 0.76
CA HIS A 129 -3.03 -17.17 1.17
C HIS A 129 -3.81 -15.95 1.69
N ARG A 130 -3.11 -14.97 2.30
CA ARG A 130 -3.74 -13.86 3.02
C ARG A 130 -3.05 -12.53 2.79
N VAL A 131 -3.84 -11.47 2.65
CA VAL A 131 -3.37 -10.08 2.58
C VAL A 131 -4.09 -9.26 3.64
N GLU A 132 -3.34 -8.45 4.39
CA GLU A 132 -3.84 -7.54 5.42
C GLU A 132 -3.56 -6.08 5.09
N ILE A 133 -4.46 -5.19 5.54
CA ILE A 133 -4.29 -3.73 5.52
C ILE A 133 -4.74 -3.19 6.86
N ASP A 134 -3.83 -2.53 7.57
CA ASP A 134 -4.10 -1.90 8.86
C ASP A 134 -4.33 -0.39 8.65
N ILE A 135 -5.47 0.13 9.10
CA ILE A 135 -5.90 1.51 8.82
C ILE A 135 -6.30 2.20 10.12
N ARG A 136 -5.79 3.40 10.36
CA ARG A 136 -6.27 4.24 11.48
C ARG A 136 -7.77 4.49 11.36
N PRO A 137 -8.55 4.41 12.47
CA PRO A 137 -10.00 4.64 12.44
C PRO A 137 -10.42 5.98 11.84
N GLU A 138 -9.55 7.00 11.92
CA GLU A 138 -9.82 8.35 11.43
C GLU A 138 -9.45 8.54 9.94
N ASN A 139 -8.84 7.55 9.30
CA ASN A 139 -8.43 7.65 7.89
C ASN A 139 -9.54 7.23 6.92
N ASP A 140 -10.57 8.05 6.81
CA ASP A 140 -11.74 7.81 5.95
C ASP A 140 -11.35 7.54 4.50
N ALA A 141 -10.28 8.18 4.00
CA ALA A 141 -9.82 7.97 2.63
C ALA A 141 -9.34 6.53 2.40
N SER A 142 -8.54 5.99 3.33
CA SER A 142 -8.08 4.59 3.26
C SER A 142 -9.21 3.60 3.58
N LEU A 143 -10.12 3.93 4.50
CA LEU A 143 -11.29 3.09 4.77
C LEU A 143 -12.17 2.91 3.52
N ARG A 144 -12.36 3.97 2.73
CA ARG A 144 -13.08 3.86 1.45
C ARG A 144 -12.38 2.96 0.43
N VAL A 145 -11.04 2.85 0.46
CA VAL A 145 -10.31 1.94 -0.43
C VAL A 145 -10.67 0.48 -0.13
N VAL A 146 -10.56 0.07 1.14
CA VAL A 146 -10.84 -1.31 1.54
C VAL A 146 -12.32 -1.66 1.41
N GLN A 147 -13.23 -0.71 1.63
CA GLN A 147 -14.66 -0.87 1.40
C GLN A 147 -14.99 -1.13 -0.08
N LYS A 148 -14.41 -0.33 -1.00
CA LYS A 148 -14.58 -0.54 -2.45
C LYS A 148 -14.07 -1.91 -2.91
N LEU A 149 -13.01 -2.39 -2.30
CA LEU A 149 -12.44 -3.71 -2.57
C LEU A 149 -13.11 -4.83 -1.78
N GLN A 150 -14.10 -4.50 -0.93
CA GLN A 150 -14.84 -5.45 -0.12
C GLN A 150 -13.93 -6.35 0.74
N LEU A 151 -12.89 -5.76 1.34
CA LEU A 151 -12.08 -6.45 2.33
C LEU A 151 -12.86 -6.57 3.63
N ARG A 152 -12.76 -7.74 4.27
CA ARG A 152 -13.44 -8.02 5.52
C ARG A 152 -12.70 -7.37 6.69
N GLU A 153 -13.44 -6.66 7.56
CA GLU A 153 -12.90 -6.17 8.81
C GLU A 153 -12.82 -7.28 9.86
N GLU A 154 -11.70 -7.39 10.56
CA GLU A 154 -11.44 -8.45 11.54
C GLU A 154 -11.29 -7.94 12.97
N GLY A 155 -11.17 -6.63 13.16
CA GLY A 155 -11.06 -6.06 14.51
C GLY A 155 -10.17 -4.84 14.60
N LEU A 156 -9.74 -4.55 15.84
CA LEU A 156 -8.92 -3.39 16.19
C LEU A 156 -7.63 -3.85 16.89
N LYS A 157 -6.50 -3.34 16.43
CA LYS A 157 -5.20 -3.40 17.13
C LYS A 157 -5.02 -2.09 17.88
N GLU A 158 -5.15 -2.12 19.19
CA GLU A 158 -4.95 -0.92 20.02
C GLU A 158 -3.46 -0.56 20.09
N ARG A 159 -3.15 0.75 19.98
CA ARG A 159 -1.80 1.30 20.14
C ARG A 159 -0.75 0.55 19.32
N PHE A 160 -1.06 0.28 18.06
CA PHE A 160 -0.32 -0.66 17.22
C PHE A 160 0.83 -0.01 16.46
N ILE A 161 0.59 1.11 15.77
CA ILE A 161 1.61 1.79 14.96
C ILE A 161 1.89 3.17 15.52
N HIS A 162 3.18 3.51 15.66
CA HIS A 162 3.60 4.83 16.08
C HIS A 162 3.46 5.82 14.92
N ILE A 163 2.65 6.87 15.12
CA ILE A 163 2.38 7.93 14.13
C ILE A 163 2.34 9.26 14.86
N ASP A 164 3.09 10.24 14.37
CA ASP A 164 3.10 11.59 14.91
C ASP A 164 3.25 11.64 16.45
N GLY A 165 4.29 10.97 16.96
CA GLY A 165 4.65 10.97 18.37
C GLY A 165 3.79 10.09 19.28
N GLN A 166 2.83 9.33 18.77
CA GLN A 166 1.94 8.49 19.56
C GLN A 166 1.69 7.13 18.93
N TRP A 167 1.48 6.11 19.77
CA TRP A 167 0.98 4.81 19.32
C TRP A 167 -0.53 4.92 19.03
N ARG A 168 -0.90 4.61 17.77
CA ARG A 168 -2.28 4.77 17.27
C ARG A 168 -2.95 3.44 17.04
N ASP A 169 -4.26 3.40 17.24
CA ASP A 169 -5.10 2.25 16.94
C ASP A 169 -5.25 2.06 15.44
N HIS A 170 -5.39 0.79 15.02
CA HIS A 170 -5.62 0.45 13.62
C HIS A 170 -6.70 -0.63 13.51
N ARG A 171 -7.68 -0.39 12.64
CA ARG A 171 -8.64 -1.40 12.20
C ARG A 171 -7.94 -2.33 11.22
N ILE A 172 -8.19 -3.62 11.36
CA ILE A 172 -7.60 -4.67 10.53
C ILE A 172 -8.58 -5.04 9.44
N PHE A 173 -8.14 -4.96 8.19
CA PHE A 173 -8.88 -5.46 7.03
C PHE A 173 -8.09 -6.56 6.35
N ALA A 174 -8.77 -7.63 5.95
CA ALA A 174 -8.12 -8.76 5.33
C ALA A 174 -8.93 -9.35 4.17
N ILE A 175 -8.22 -10.09 3.33
CA ILE A 175 -8.79 -10.95 2.31
C ILE A 175 -7.93 -12.21 2.19
N THR A 176 -8.58 -13.37 2.02
CA THR A 176 -7.90 -14.63 1.72
C THR A 176 -8.09 -15.02 0.25
N ALA A 177 -7.28 -15.96 -0.21
CA ALA A 177 -7.35 -16.45 -1.58
C ALA A 177 -8.73 -17.04 -1.92
N GLU A 178 -9.40 -17.70 -0.96
CA GLU A 178 -10.73 -18.29 -1.12
C GLU A 178 -11.83 -17.23 -1.23
N GLU A 179 -11.64 -16.07 -0.61
CA GLU A 179 -12.60 -14.96 -0.68
C GLU A 179 -12.48 -14.19 -1.99
N ARG A 180 -11.34 -14.32 -2.70
CA ARG A 180 -11.11 -13.69 -3.99
C ARG A 180 -11.81 -14.47 -5.12
N LYS A 181 -12.95 -13.97 -5.56
CA LYS A 181 -13.68 -14.52 -6.72
C LYS A 181 -13.25 -13.77 -7.99
N GLY A 182 -12.27 -14.29 -8.71
CA GLY A 182 -11.68 -13.62 -9.87
C GLY A 182 -10.67 -12.54 -9.51
N SER A 183 -10.49 -11.52 -10.37
CA SER A 183 -9.58 -10.39 -10.11
C SER A 183 -10.19 -9.40 -9.12
N MET A 184 -9.35 -8.80 -8.28
CA MET A 184 -9.75 -7.71 -7.38
C MET A 184 -10.23 -6.46 -8.14
N LEU A 185 -9.75 -6.23 -9.35
CA LEU A 185 -10.24 -5.17 -10.21
C LEU A 185 -11.72 -5.30 -10.53
N GLY A 186 -12.24 -6.53 -10.72
CA GLY A 186 -13.65 -6.76 -10.97
C GLY A 186 -14.59 -6.33 -9.84
N ARG A 187 -14.08 -6.16 -8.62
CA ARG A 187 -14.86 -5.63 -7.49
C ARG A 187 -15.12 -4.14 -7.62
N LEU A 188 -14.26 -3.40 -8.32
CA LEU A 188 -14.39 -1.96 -8.53
C LEU A 188 -15.51 -1.63 -9.52
N ASP A 189 -15.75 -2.49 -10.52
CA ASP A 189 -16.80 -2.30 -11.53
C ASP A 189 -18.20 -2.47 -10.93
N ASN A 190 -18.34 -3.37 -9.95
CA ASN A 190 -19.62 -3.67 -9.30
C ASN A 190 -20.11 -2.56 -8.33
N THR A 191 -19.25 -1.60 -7.95
CA THR A 191 -19.64 -0.49 -7.06
C THR A 191 -20.34 0.67 -7.77
N HIS A 192 -20.41 0.66 -9.11
CA HIS A 192 -21.11 1.68 -9.92
C HIS A 192 -22.52 1.28 -10.32
N SER A 193 -23.01 0.11 -9.88
CA SER A 193 -24.33 -0.45 -10.29
C SER A 193 -25.34 -0.52 -9.15
N GLN A 194 -25.13 0.21 -8.04
CA GLN A 194 -26.10 0.34 -6.94
C GLN A 194 -26.46 1.79 -6.65
#